data_f3de587775783b69b450458ecbaaf45c
#
_entry.id   f3de587775783b69b450458ecbaaf45c
#
_cell.length_a   1.000
_cell.length_b   1.000
_cell.length_c   1.000
_cell.angle_alpha   90.00
_cell.angle_beta   90.00
_cell.angle_gamma   90.00
#
_symmetry.space_group_name_H-M   'P 1'
#
loop_
_entity.id
_entity.type
_entity.pdbx_description
1 polymer ?
#
loop_
_entity_poly.entity_id
_entity_poly.type
_entity_poly.pdbx_seq_one_letter_code
_entity_poly.pdbx_strand_id
1 'polypeptide(L)'
;MGGGESTFITLMGFLESAIKTFPDKRKGKNCVYTIRDASLSAFSVFHTQFPSFLAYQQMMQENKGNNNAKTVYGVHDIPSDNCIRMLLDPIAPEFCYPVFNKVHSMIAKDNIFKDEFYTKLGTYTIALDGTWFHNSENVYCDACLTKEHRDGRITHYHSAVTPVFVKAGNNHVIAAEPEFITPQDGKTKQDCEINAAKRWISGVGYKYTKMGVTLLGDDLYAKHPFCCDVSTKGFHYIFVNIRPTRVWN
;
A
#
# COMPACT_ATOMS: atom_id res chain seq x y z
N MET A 1 -22.47 13.29 17.25
CA MET A 1 -22.39 12.02 16.48
C MET A 1 -22.26 12.21 14.95
N GLY A 2 -21.96 13.40 14.42
CA GLY A 2 -21.90 13.69 12.98
C GLY A 2 -20.50 13.67 12.31
N GLY A 3 -19.42 13.47 13.06
CA GLY A 3 -18.07 13.61 12.49
C GLY A 3 -17.59 12.43 11.66
N GLY A 4 -17.95 11.21 12.01
CA GLY A 4 -17.43 10.00 11.35
C GLY A 4 -18.02 9.75 9.95
N GLU A 5 -19.28 10.02 9.75
CA GLU A 5 -19.95 9.84 8.45
C GLU A 5 -19.40 10.83 7.40
N SER A 6 -19.20 12.09 7.80
CA SER A 6 -18.58 13.10 6.94
C SER A 6 -17.15 12.74 6.53
N THR A 7 -16.36 12.17 7.43
CA THR A 7 -14.98 11.75 7.16
C THR A 7 -14.93 10.59 6.16
N PHE A 8 -15.76 9.56 6.35
CA PHE A 8 -15.83 8.42 5.43
C PHE A 8 -16.20 8.86 4.01
N ILE A 9 -17.25 9.68 3.87
CA ILE A 9 -17.68 10.22 2.57
C ILE A 9 -16.53 11.00 1.91
N THR A 10 -15.78 11.79 2.67
CA THR A 10 -14.64 12.56 2.16
C THR A 10 -13.54 11.63 1.64
N LEU A 11 -13.19 10.57 2.41
CA LEU A 11 -12.18 9.60 2.02
C LEU A 11 -12.61 8.81 0.78
N MET A 12 -13.88 8.41 0.70
CA MET A 12 -14.43 7.78 -0.50
C MET A 12 -14.36 8.70 -1.72
N GLY A 13 -14.61 10.00 -1.54
CA GLY A 13 -14.46 11.01 -2.59
C GLY A 13 -13.01 11.13 -3.11
N PHE A 14 -12.00 10.93 -2.24
CA PHE A 14 -10.60 10.89 -2.67
C PHE A 14 -10.32 9.67 -3.52
N LEU A 15 -10.80 8.49 -3.11
CA LEU A 15 -10.68 7.26 -3.86
C LEU A 15 -11.37 7.36 -5.22
N GLU A 16 -12.62 7.82 -5.26
CA GLU A 16 -13.36 8.02 -6.52
C GLU A 16 -12.66 9.00 -7.47
N SER A 17 -12.04 10.03 -6.93
CA SER A 17 -11.26 10.98 -7.75
C SER A 17 -10.05 10.32 -8.40
N ALA A 18 -9.40 9.38 -7.71
CA ALA A 18 -8.31 8.58 -8.29
C ALA A 18 -8.85 7.60 -9.34
N ILE A 19 -9.92 6.87 -9.04
CA ILE A 19 -10.55 5.90 -9.95
C ILE A 19 -10.93 6.56 -11.29
N LYS A 20 -11.38 7.80 -11.30
CA LYS A 20 -11.68 8.53 -12.54
C LYS A 20 -10.49 8.70 -13.48
N THR A 21 -9.27 8.55 -12.99
CA THR A 21 -8.05 8.63 -13.79
C THR A 21 -7.57 7.28 -14.29
N PHE A 22 -8.19 6.18 -13.87
CA PHE A 22 -7.79 4.84 -14.25
C PHE A 22 -8.05 4.61 -15.75
N PRO A 23 -7.05 4.10 -16.49
CA PRO A 23 -7.21 3.86 -17.92
C PRO A 23 -8.16 2.68 -18.17
N ASP A 24 -9.17 2.88 -19.00
CA ASP A 24 -9.99 1.80 -19.56
C ASP A 24 -9.53 1.50 -20.99
N LYS A 25 -8.84 0.39 -21.15
CA LYS A 25 -8.32 -0.04 -22.48
C LYS A 25 -9.33 -0.86 -23.29
N ARG A 26 -10.51 -1.10 -22.77
CA ARG A 26 -11.52 -1.90 -23.47
C ARG A 26 -12.06 -1.16 -24.67
N LYS A 27 -12.24 -1.90 -25.76
CA LYS A 27 -12.88 -1.42 -26.98
C LYS A 27 -14.17 -2.22 -27.20
N GLY A 28 -15.31 -1.55 -27.25
CA GLY A 28 -16.58 -2.19 -27.56
C GLY A 28 -17.76 -1.63 -26.78
N LYS A 29 -18.97 -1.98 -27.23
CA LYS A 29 -20.22 -1.49 -26.66
C LYS A 29 -20.78 -2.39 -25.55
N ASN A 30 -20.21 -3.59 -25.34
CA ASN A 30 -20.74 -4.61 -24.39
C ASN A 30 -19.99 -4.59 -23.04
N CYS A 31 -19.57 -3.41 -22.58
CA CYS A 31 -18.94 -3.26 -21.27
C CYS A 31 -20.04 -3.10 -20.21
N VAL A 32 -20.49 -4.20 -19.62
CA VAL A 32 -21.56 -4.23 -18.60
C VAL A 32 -21.05 -3.53 -17.31
N TYR A 33 -19.83 -3.84 -16.89
CA TYR A 33 -19.25 -3.29 -15.66
C TYR A 33 -18.28 -2.16 -15.96
N THR A 34 -18.29 -1.12 -15.13
CA THR A 34 -17.35 0.00 -15.22
C THR A 34 -16.06 -0.28 -14.45
N ILE A 35 -14.98 0.44 -14.76
CA ILE A 35 -13.75 0.47 -13.92
C ILE A 35 -14.11 0.91 -12.50
N ARG A 36 -15.05 1.85 -12.35
CA ARG A 36 -15.51 2.33 -11.05
C ARG A 36 -16.16 1.20 -10.24
N ASP A 37 -17.07 0.44 -10.82
CA ASP A 37 -17.74 -0.67 -10.11
C ASP A 37 -16.72 -1.73 -9.68
N ALA A 38 -15.77 -2.08 -10.55
CA ALA A 38 -14.69 -3.02 -10.23
C ALA A 38 -13.78 -2.50 -9.09
N SER A 39 -13.40 -1.23 -9.15
CA SER A 39 -12.50 -0.62 -8.16
C SER A 39 -13.16 -0.50 -6.79
N LEU A 40 -14.41 -0.03 -6.74
CA LEU A 40 -15.14 0.10 -5.47
C LEU A 40 -15.53 -1.27 -4.91
N SER A 41 -15.82 -2.27 -5.76
CA SER A 41 -16.02 -3.65 -5.31
C SER A 41 -14.73 -4.22 -4.71
N ALA A 42 -13.58 -4.04 -5.37
CA ALA A 42 -12.30 -4.48 -4.83
C ALA A 42 -11.98 -3.80 -3.48
N PHE A 43 -12.14 -2.49 -3.41
CA PHE A 43 -11.96 -1.73 -2.16
C PHE A 43 -12.86 -2.26 -1.05
N SER A 44 -14.14 -2.50 -1.33
CA SER A 44 -15.10 -2.94 -0.32
C SER A 44 -14.81 -4.33 0.22
N VAL A 45 -14.26 -5.25 -0.58
CA VAL A 45 -13.79 -6.57 -0.12
C VAL A 45 -12.76 -6.43 1.00
N PHE A 46 -11.74 -5.59 0.78
CA PHE A 46 -10.70 -5.35 1.77
C PHE A 46 -11.21 -4.54 2.98
N HIS A 47 -12.01 -3.52 2.74
CA HIS A 47 -12.57 -2.68 3.80
C HIS A 47 -13.51 -3.47 4.74
N THR A 48 -14.28 -4.41 4.21
CA THR A 48 -15.16 -5.29 5.00
C THR A 48 -14.47 -6.57 5.47
N GLN A 49 -13.20 -6.77 5.12
CA GLN A 49 -12.39 -7.93 5.50
C GLN A 49 -13.00 -9.27 5.11
N PHE A 50 -13.62 -9.33 3.91
CA PHE A 50 -14.12 -10.60 3.39
C PHE A 50 -12.97 -11.55 3.07
N PRO A 51 -13.14 -12.87 3.32
CA PRO A 51 -12.08 -13.85 3.10
C PRO A 51 -11.77 -14.07 1.61
N SER A 52 -12.69 -13.71 0.71
CA SER A 52 -12.47 -13.80 -0.73
C SER A 52 -13.44 -12.91 -1.52
N PHE A 53 -13.12 -12.63 -2.79
CA PHE A 53 -14.02 -11.94 -3.71
C PHE A 53 -15.32 -12.71 -3.94
N LEU A 54 -15.25 -14.05 -4.02
CA LEU A 54 -16.42 -14.88 -4.19
C LEU A 54 -17.38 -14.79 -2.99
N ALA A 55 -16.86 -14.87 -1.77
CA ALA A 55 -17.67 -14.72 -0.57
C ALA A 55 -18.30 -13.33 -0.48
N TYR A 56 -17.55 -12.29 -0.85
CA TYR A 56 -18.07 -10.93 -0.97
C TYR A 56 -19.20 -10.84 -1.99
N GLN A 57 -19.00 -11.36 -3.19
CA GLN A 57 -19.98 -11.33 -4.27
C GLN A 57 -21.29 -12.02 -3.86
N GLN A 58 -21.20 -13.22 -3.28
CA GLN A 58 -22.36 -13.97 -2.80
C GLN A 58 -23.15 -13.19 -1.75
N MET A 59 -22.47 -12.66 -0.73
CA MET A 59 -23.14 -11.90 0.33
C MET A 59 -23.74 -10.58 -0.16
N MET A 60 -23.04 -9.87 -1.06
CA MET A 60 -23.53 -8.60 -1.60
C MET A 60 -24.64 -8.73 -2.61
N GLN A 61 -24.84 -9.92 -3.20
CA GLN A 61 -26.00 -10.23 -4.06
C GLN A 61 -27.28 -10.51 -3.26
N GLU A 62 -27.18 -10.85 -1.99
CA GLU A 62 -28.35 -10.91 -1.11
C GLU A 62 -28.96 -9.50 -0.93
N ASN A 63 -30.30 -9.46 -0.66
CA ASN A 63 -31.03 -8.17 -0.62
C ASN A 63 -30.39 -7.12 0.28
N LYS A 64 -29.93 -7.49 1.48
CA LYS A 64 -29.26 -6.57 2.41
C LYS A 64 -27.87 -6.17 1.91
N GLY A 65 -27.07 -7.12 1.44
CA GLY A 65 -25.74 -6.85 0.92
C GLY A 65 -25.77 -5.97 -0.33
N ASN A 66 -26.71 -6.19 -1.24
CA ASN A 66 -26.87 -5.35 -2.42
C ASN A 66 -27.22 -3.90 -2.03
N ASN A 67 -28.05 -3.68 -1.01
CA ASN A 67 -28.33 -2.34 -0.52
C ASN A 67 -27.06 -1.66 0.02
N ASN A 68 -26.26 -2.36 0.82
CA ASN A 68 -25.00 -1.82 1.34
C ASN A 68 -23.97 -1.53 0.24
N ALA A 69 -23.88 -2.36 -0.79
CA ALA A 69 -23.04 -2.09 -1.94
C ALA A 69 -23.41 -0.75 -2.60
N LYS A 70 -24.70 -0.48 -2.78
CA LYS A 70 -25.21 0.77 -3.37
C LYS A 70 -25.08 1.96 -2.44
N THR A 71 -25.49 1.82 -1.18
CA THR A 71 -25.63 2.96 -0.27
C THR A 71 -24.31 3.37 0.38
N VAL A 72 -23.43 2.40 0.69
CA VAL A 72 -22.15 2.66 1.36
C VAL A 72 -21.03 2.87 0.35
N TYR A 73 -20.95 2.01 -0.67
CA TYR A 73 -19.83 2.03 -1.63
C TYR A 73 -20.20 2.61 -3.00
N GLY A 74 -21.48 2.88 -3.26
CA GLY A 74 -21.94 3.39 -4.56
C GLY A 74 -21.75 2.40 -5.71
N VAL A 75 -21.70 1.10 -5.43
CA VAL A 75 -21.58 0.02 -6.42
C VAL A 75 -22.97 -0.37 -6.88
N HIS A 76 -23.26 -0.13 -8.15
CA HIS A 76 -24.57 -0.47 -8.73
C HIS A 76 -24.63 -1.90 -9.22
N ASP A 77 -23.58 -2.34 -9.88
CA ASP A 77 -23.43 -3.69 -10.42
C ASP A 77 -22.15 -4.31 -9.89
N ILE A 78 -22.25 -5.48 -9.25
CA ILE A 78 -21.13 -6.17 -8.61
C ILE A 78 -20.50 -7.12 -9.61
N PRO A 79 -19.28 -6.84 -10.12
CA PRO A 79 -18.61 -7.71 -11.06
C PRO A 79 -18.16 -9.02 -10.40
N SER A 80 -17.97 -10.07 -11.19
CA SER A 80 -17.29 -11.28 -10.74
C SER A 80 -15.82 -11.01 -10.42
N ASP A 81 -15.20 -11.88 -9.62
CA ASP A 81 -13.78 -11.78 -9.28
C ASP A 81 -12.87 -11.75 -10.51
N ASN A 82 -13.15 -12.60 -11.49
CA ASN A 82 -12.42 -12.60 -12.76
C ASN A 82 -12.58 -11.28 -13.53
N CYS A 83 -13.78 -10.70 -13.52
CA CYS A 83 -14.01 -9.40 -14.15
C CYS A 83 -13.25 -8.29 -13.41
N ILE A 84 -13.25 -8.29 -12.08
CA ILE A 84 -12.50 -7.32 -11.27
C ILE A 84 -11.01 -7.39 -11.61
N ARG A 85 -10.42 -8.60 -11.63
CA ARG A 85 -9.01 -8.79 -11.98
C ARG A 85 -8.71 -8.30 -13.39
N MET A 86 -9.48 -8.75 -14.38
CA MET A 86 -9.27 -8.34 -15.76
C MET A 86 -9.30 -6.82 -15.96
N LEU A 87 -10.12 -6.12 -15.16
CA LEU A 87 -10.25 -4.66 -15.24
C LEU A 87 -9.15 -3.93 -14.49
N LEU A 88 -8.68 -4.46 -13.34
CA LEU A 88 -7.76 -3.76 -12.46
C LEU A 88 -6.29 -4.17 -12.65
N ASP A 89 -5.98 -5.39 -13.08
CA ASP A 89 -4.60 -5.84 -13.29
C ASP A 89 -3.78 -4.94 -14.24
N PRO A 90 -4.37 -4.33 -15.30
CA PRO A 90 -3.64 -3.41 -16.16
C PRO A 90 -3.39 -2.02 -15.57
N ILE A 91 -3.89 -1.72 -14.37
CA ILE A 91 -3.83 -0.39 -13.75
C ILE A 91 -2.62 -0.32 -12.84
N ALA A 92 -1.70 0.58 -13.15
CA ALA A 92 -0.52 0.78 -12.33
C ALA A 92 -0.88 1.33 -10.93
N PRO A 93 -0.24 0.86 -9.84
CA PRO A 93 -0.56 1.27 -8.48
C PRO A 93 -0.43 2.77 -8.22
N GLU A 94 0.42 3.44 -8.98
CA GLU A 94 0.68 4.88 -8.88
C GLU A 94 -0.56 5.74 -9.12
N PHE A 95 -1.55 5.21 -9.84
CA PHE A 95 -2.85 5.88 -9.97
C PHE A 95 -3.59 6.06 -8.64
N CYS A 96 -3.26 5.25 -7.62
CA CYS A 96 -3.81 5.37 -6.27
C CYS A 96 -3.03 6.36 -5.38
N TYR A 97 -1.79 6.73 -5.72
CA TYR A 97 -0.94 7.58 -4.87
C TYR A 97 -1.54 8.96 -4.56
N PRO A 98 -2.31 9.61 -5.44
CA PRO A 98 -3.00 10.86 -5.10
C PRO A 98 -3.94 10.76 -3.89
N VAL A 99 -4.46 9.56 -3.58
CA VAL A 99 -5.31 9.33 -2.40
C VAL A 99 -4.51 9.58 -1.11
N PHE A 100 -3.30 9.03 -1.01
CA PHE A 100 -2.40 9.25 0.13
C PHE A 100 -2.12 10.73 0.35
N ASN A 101 -1.79 11.47 -0.73
CA ASN A 101 -1.53 12.90 -0.67
C ASN A 101 -2.75 13.69 -0.13
N LYS A 102 -3.95 13.35 -0.58
CA LYS A 102 -5.19 14.00 -0.12
C LYS A 102 -5.47 13.69 1.35
N VAL A 103 -5.30 12.42 1.77
CA VAL A 103 -5.44 12.01 3.17
C VAL A 103 -4.45 12.76 4.05
N HIS A 104 -3.16 12.76 3.70
CA HIS A 104 -2.13 13.47 4.46
C HIS A 104 -2.41 14.98 4.54
N SER A 105 -2.86 15.59 3.44
CA SER A 105 -3.23 17.00 3.42
C SER A 105 -4.44 17.31 4.30
N MET A 106 -5.40 16.39 4.39
CA MET A 106 -6.56 16.54 5.23
C MET A 106 -6.17 16.54 6.72
N ILE A 107 -5.42 15.52 7.16
CA ILE A 107 -5.00 15.40 8.57
C ILE A 107 -3.98 16.47 8.99
N ALA A 108 -3.17 16.96 8.08
CA ALA A 108 -2.21 18.03 8.38
C ALA A 108 -2.87 19.38 8.69
N LYS A 109 -4.08 19.62 8.15
CA LYS A 109 -4.80 20.90 8.36
C LYS A 109 -5.28 21.10 9.80
N ASP A 110 -5.61 20.03 10.52
CA ASP A 110 -6.28 20.10 11.81
C ASP A 110 -5.30 19.99 13.00
N ASN A 111 -3.99 20.12 12.78
CA ASN A 111 -2.94 19.86 13.76
C ASN A 111 -2.97 18.46 14.43
N ILE A 112 -4.01 17.67 14.19
CA ILE A 112 -4.17 16.31 14.74
C ILE A 112 -2.96 15.46 14.39
N PHE A 113 -2.47 15.58 13.17
CA PHE A 113 -1.30 14.83 12.72
C PHE A 113 -0.06 15.16 13.55
N LYS A 114 0.16 16.44 13.87
CA LYS A 114 1.28 16.87 14.71
C LYS A 114 1.13 16.35 16.14
N ASP A 115 -0.02 16.52 16.73
CA ASP A 115 -0.28 16.11 18.11
C ASP A 115 -0.14 14.58 18.29
N GLU A 116 -0.68 13.84 17.32
CA GLU A 116 -0.71 12.38 17.35
C GLU A 116 0.62 11.72 16.93
N PHE A 117 1.38 12.30 15.99
CA PHE A 117 2.54 11.62 15.36
C PHE A 117 3.87 12.31 15.55
N TYR A 118 3.93 13.57 16.00
CA TYR A 118 5.20 14.24 16.28
C TYR A 118 5.82 13.68 17.55
N THR A 119 7.07 13.27 17.46
CA THR A 119 7.77 12.56 18.56
C THR A 119 8.58 13.47 19.44
N LYS A 120 9.02 12.96 20.60
CA LYS A 120 9.97 13.65 21.49
C LYS A 120 11.35 13.82 20.84
N LEU A 121 11.64 13.12 19.76
CA LEU A 121 12.86 13.29 18.98
C LEU A 121 12.86 14.57 18.13
N GLY A 122 11.75 15.30 18.09
CA GLY A 122 11.60 16.48 17.24
C GLY A 122 11.34 16.15 15.77
N THR A 123 10.91 14.94 15.47
CA THR A 123 10.64 14.44 14.11
C THR A 123 9.38 13.59 14.10
N TYR A 124 8.82 13.37 12.90
CA TYR A 124 7.89 12.28 12.67
C TYR A 124 8.65 10.97 12.49
N THR A 125 8.03 9.84 12.78
CA THR A 125 8.64 8.53 12.54
C THR A 125 7.85 7.75 11.50
N ILE A 126 8.57 7.17 10.53
CA ILE A 126 8.02 6.25 9.52
C ILE A 126 8.72 4.90 9.69
N ALA A 127 7.95 3.86 9.98
CA ALA A 127 8.44 2.49 9.99
C ALA A 127 8.44 1.94 8.57
N LEU A 128 9.55 1.33 8.17
CA LEU A 128 9.72 0.59 6.92
C LEU A 128 9.69 -0.90 7.25
N ASP A 129 8.87 -1.64 6.53
CA ASP A 129 8.84 -3.10 6.61
C ASP A 129 8.37 -3.68 5.28
N GLY A 130 8.89 -4.86 4.94
CA GLY A 130 8.52 -5.60 3.77
C GLY A 130 7.37 -6.56 4.06
N THR A 131 6.27 -6.43 3.37
CA THR A 131 5.08 -7.25 3.56
C THR A 131 4.79 -8.11 2.35
N TRP A 132 4.64 -9.42 2.55
CA TRP A 132 4.11 -10.32 1.54
C TRP A 132 2.58 -10.24 1.54
N PHE A 133 2.00 -9.78 0.45
CA PHE A 133 0.55 -9.69 0.33
C PHE A 133 -0.07 -10.80 -0.53
N HIS A 134 0.75 -11.60 -1.22
CA HIS A 134 0.39 -12.83 -1.90
C HIS A 134 1.53 -13.83 -1.80
N ASN A 135 1.22 -15.12 -1.59
CA ASN A 135 2.16 -16.22 -1.75
C ASN A 135 1.41 -17.50 -2.14
N SER A 136 1.99 -18.28 -3.05
CA SER A 136 1.41 -19.55 -3.51
C SER A 136 2.50 -20.41 -4.17
N GLU A 137 2.33 -21.73 -4.10
CA GLU A 137 3.15 -22.67 -4.85
C GLU A 137 2.55 -22.94 -6.25
N ASN A 138 1.25 -22.71 -6.44
CA ASN A 138 0.51 -23.11 -7.64
C ASN A 138 -0.09 -21.95 -8.43
N VAL A 139 -0.32 -20.79 -7.79
CA VAL A 139 -0.93 -19.61 -8.41
C VAL A 139 0.10 -18.51 -8.53
N TYR A 140 0.45 -18.13 -9.73
CA TYR A 140 1.48 -17.14 -10.00
C TYR A 140 1.23 -16.36 -11.30
N CYS A 141 1.88 -15.23 -11.44
CA CYS A 141 1.93 -14.42 -12.65
C CYS A 141 3.39 -14.03 -12.98
N ASP A 142 3.61 -13.41 -14.14
CA ASP A 142 4.95 -13.02 -14.59
C ASP A 142 5.64 -11.97 -13.69
N ALA A 143 4.85 -11.25 -12.89
CA ALA A 143 5.37 -10.27 -11.93
C ALA A 143 5.64 -10.86 -10.53
N CYS A 144 5.46 -12.17 -10.30
CA CYS A 144 5.82 -12.80 -9.05
C CYS A 144 7.34 -12.88 -8.84
N LEU A 145 7.74 -12.61 -7.61
CA LEU A 145 9.05 -13.03 -7.10
C LEU A 145 9.00 -14.52 -6.76
N THR A 146 10.15 -15.17 -6.72
CA THR A 146 10.26 -16.60 -6.41
C THR A 146 11.18 -16.83 -5.22
N LYS A 147 10.83 -17.80 -4.39
CA LYS A 147 11.67 -18.31 -3.30
C LYS A 147 11.77 -19.82 -3.41
N GLU A 148 12.99 -20.29 -3.64
CA GLU A 148 13.30 -21.71 -3.60
C GLU A 148 13.57 -22.12 -2.15
N HIS A 149 12.93 -23.19 -1.71
CA HIS A 149 13.12 -23.80 -0.40
C HIS A 149 14.13 -24.93 -0.46
N ARG A 150 14.71 -25.30 0.68
CA ARG A 150 15.72 -26.38 0.78
C ARG A 150 15.23 -27.75 0.33
N ASP A 151 13.93 -27.96 0.37
CA ASP A 151 13.24 -29.18 -0.09
C ASP A 151 12.87 -29.17 -1.57
N GLY A 152 13.29 -28.14 -2.31
CA GLY A 152 13.04 -27.97 -3.74
C GLY A 152 11.68 -27.33 -4.09
N ARG A 153 10.85 -27.01 -3.10
CA ARG A 153 9.60 -26.27 -3.37
C ARG A 153 9.89 -24.84 -3.80
N ILE A 154 9.09 -24.33 -4.71
CA ILE A 154 9.16 -22.94 -5.17
C ILE A 154 7.89 -22.24 -4.70
N THR A 155 8.05 -21.16 -3.92
CA THR A 155 6.97 -20.27 -3.58
C THR A 155 7.05 -19.03 -4.46
N HIS A 156 5.95 -18.73 -5.14
CA HIS A 156 5.74 -17.50 -5.88
C HIS A 156 5.06 -16.48 -4.97
N TYR A 157 5.55 -15.25 -4.92
CA TYR A 157 5.01 -14.25 -4.00
C TYR A 157 5.07 -12.84 -4.56
N HIS A 158 4.19 -11.99 -4.04
CA HIS A 158 4.26 -10.55 -4.21
C HIS A 158 4.56 -9.88 -2.87
N SER A 159 5.41 -8.88 -2.91
CA SER A 159 5.83 -8.12 -1.74
C SER A 159 5.90 -6.63 -2.04
N ALA A 160 5.77 -5.83 -1.00
CA ALA A 160 5.96 -4.39 -1.05
C ALA A 160 6.61 -3.89 0.25
N VAL A 161 7.38 -2.84 0.17
CA VAL A 161 7.72 -2.02 1.34
C VAL A 161 6.50 -1.18 1.64
N THR A 162 6.00 -1.28 2.88
CA THR A 162 4.80 -0.60 3.35
C THR A 162 5.15 0.43 4.43
N PRO A 163 5.53 1.66 4.05
CA PRO A 163 5.90 2.69 5.00
C PRO A 163 4.67 3.18 5.76
N VAL A 164 4.79 3.30 7.09
CA VAL A 164 3.69 3.78 7.94
C VAL A 164 4.18 4.80 8.95
N PHE A 165 3.43 5.89 9.14
CA PHE A 165 3.66 6.80 10.25
C PHE A 165 3.25 6.11 11.55
N VAL A 166 4.16 6.16 12.52
CA VAL A 166 3.98 5.55 13.84
C VAL A 166 4.49 6.48 14.94
N LYS A 167 4.01 6.30 16.17
CA LYS A 167 4.55 6.96 17.35
C LYS A 167 4.47 6.03 18.54
N ALA A 168 5.51 5.94 19.33
CA ALA A 168 5.52 5.14 20.55
C ALA A 168 4.40 5.58 21.49
N GLY A 169 3.61 4.61 21.96
CA GLY A 169 2.45 4.85 22.83
C GLY A 169 1.18 5.28 22.10
N ASN A 170 1.19 5.36 20.77
CA ASN A 170 0.01 5.59 19.96
C ASN A 170 -0.38 4.31 19.21
N ASN A 171 -1.67 3.96 19.23
CA ASN A 171 -2.22 2.80 18.52
C ASN A 171 -2.65 3.14 17.08
N HIS A 172 -2.64 4.42 16.72
CA HIS A 172 -2.99 4.86 15.37
C HIS A 172 -1.77 4.77 14.46
N VAL A 173 -2.00 4.39 13.22
CA VAL A 173 -1.01 4.39 12.15
C VAL A 173 -1.58 5.05 10.91
N ILE A 174 -0.73 5.68 10.12
CA ILE A 174 -1.14 6.28 8.85
C ILE A 174 -0.20 5.76 7.76
N ALA A 175 -0.77 5.09 6.77
CA ALA A 175 -0.01 4.55 5.66
C ALA A 175 0.54 5.69 4.76
N ALA A 176 1.79 5.54 4.34
CA ALA A 176 2.36 6.26 3.20
C ALA A 176 2.29 5.38 1.94
N GLU A 177 2.65 5.94 0.79
CA GLU A 177 2.63 5.21 -0.47
C GLU A 177 3.55 3.99 -0.40
N PRO A 178 3.07 2.80 -0.76
CA PRO A 178 3.90 1.60 -0.81
C PRO A 178 4.87 1.64 -1.99
N GLU A 179 5.95 0.87 -1.87
CA GLU A 179 6.86 0.61 -2.98
C GLU A 179 6.87 -0.90 -3.27
N PHE A 180 6.40 -1.28 -4.46
CA PHE A 180 6.28 -2.68 -4.85
C PHE A 180 7.64 -3.28 -5.21
N ILE A 181 7.87 -4.51 -4.75
CA ILE A 181 9.05 -5.30 -5.09
C ILE A 181 8.68 -6.20 -6.25
N THR A 182 9.24 -5.93 -7.42
CA THR A 182 8.92 -6.63 -8.67
C THR A 182 10.19 -7.15 -9.33
N PRO A 183 10.11 -8.20 -10.16
CA PRO A 183 11.24 -8.62 -10.99
C PRO A 183 11.77 -7.44 -11.81
N GLN A 184 13.09 -7.28 -11.85
CA GLN A 184 13.73 -6.19 -12.60
C GLN A 184 14.19 -6.70 -13.95
N ASP A 185 13.71 -6.08 -15.02
CA ASP A 185 14.11 -6.42 -16.38
C ASP A 185 15.63 -6.37 -16.57
N GLY A 186 16.18 -7.41 -17.18
CA GLY A 186 17.60 -7.48 -17.53
C GLY A 186 18.57 -7.67 -16.35
N LYS A 187 18.09 -7.91 -15.13
CA LYS A 187 18.92 -8.17 -13.97
C LYS A 187 18.94 -9.65 -13.61
N THR A 188 20.14 -10.15 -13.26
CA THR A 188 20.35 -11.54 -12.86
C THR A 188 19.82 -11.88 -11.47
N LYS A 189 19.59 -10.86 -10.64
CA LYS A 189 19.03 -11.02 -9.28
C LYS A 189 17.65 -10.43 -9.21
N GLN A 190 16.77 -11.12 -8.51
CA GLN A 190 15.47 -10.57 -8.15
C GLN A 190 15.65 -9.26 -7.37
N ASP A 191 14.68 -8.40 -7.49
CA ASP A 191 14.57 -7.20 -6.65
C ASP A 191 14.42 -7.61 -5.17
N CYS A 192 14.73 -6.69 -4.28
CA CYS A 192 14.66 -6.93 -2.84
C CYS A 192 14.15 -5.70 -2.10
N GLU A 193 13.75 -5.93 -0.86
CA GLU A 193 13.22 -4.92 0.04
C GLU A 193 14.11 -3.69 0.18
N ILE A 194 15.44 -3.87 0.29
CA ILE A 194 16.40 -2.76 0.37
C ILE A 194 16.38 -1.91 -0.91
N ASN A 195 16.29 -2.55 -2.08
CA ASN A 195 16.23 -1.81 -3.34
C ASN A 195 14.93 -1.04 -3.48
N ALA A 196 13.82 -1.64 -3.06
CA ALA A 196 12.52 -0.97 -3.00
C ALA A 196 12.56 0.21 -2.02
N ALA A 197 13.12 0.04 -0.83
CA ALA A 197 13.29 1.13 0.12
C ALA A 197 14.16 2.28 -0.44
N LYS A 198 15.22 1.96 -1.20
CA LYS A 198 16.05 2.97 -1.90
C LYS A 198 15.24 3.74 -2.95
N ARG A 199 14.39 3.05 -3.73
CA ARG A 199 13.50 3.71 -4.68
C ARG A 199 12.51 4.61 -3.94
N TRP A 200 11.92 4.11 -2.85
CA TRP A 200 10.97 4.87 -2.06
C TRP A 200 11.56 6.17 -1.51
N ILE A 201 12.72 6.14 -0.83
CA ILE A 201 13.38 7.34 -0.28
C ILE A 201 13.83 8.33 -1.35
N SER A 202 14.03 7.86 -2.58
CA SER A 202 14.44 8.70 -3.72
C SER A 202 13.26 9.17 -4.57
N GLY A 203 12.13 8.49 -4.50
CA GLY A 203 10.90 8.72 -5.25
C GLY A 203 9.81 9.34 -4.39
N VAL A 204 8.70 8.60 -4.23
CA VAL A 204 7.49 9.11 -3.58
C VAL A 204 7.69 9.48 -2.11
N GLY A 205 8.59 8.81 -1.41
CA GLY A 205 8.91 9.09 -0.01
C GLY A 205 9.73 10.35 0.19
N TYR A 206 10.45 10.83 -0.83
CA TYR A 206 11.34 11.99 -0.71
C TYR A 206 10.63 13.25 -0.21
N LYS A 207 9.35 13.42 -0.54
CA LYS A 207 8.54 14.57 -0.07
C LYS A 207 8.47 14.67 1.46
N TYR A 208 8.57 13.55 2.17
CA TYR A 208 8.48 13.50 3.63
C TYR A 208 9.71 14.07 4.34
N THR A 209 10.85 14.23 3.65
CA THR A 209 12.04 14.88 4.23
C THR A 209 11.74 16.29 4.73
N LYS A 210 10.86 17.01 4.03
CA LYS A 210 10.45 18.38 4.39
C LYS A 210 9.72 18.46 5.74
N MET A 211 9.21 17.33 6.24
CA MET A 211 8.51 17.25 7.52
C MET A 211 9.47 16.96 8.70
N GLY A 212 10.74 16.64 8.42
CA GLY A 212 11.67 16.13 9.41
C GLY A 212 11.28 14.73 9.86
N VAL A 213 11.68 13.70 9.09
CA VAL A 213 11.30 12.30 9.31
C VAL A 213 12.50 11.48 9.77
N THR A 214 12.27 10.63 10.76
CA THR A 214 13.15 9.54 11.19
C THR A 214 12.59 8.22 10.68
N LEU A 215 13.35 7.51 9.86
CA LEU A 215 13.00 6.16 9.39
C LEU A 215 13.33 5.13 10.47
N LEU A 216 12.40 4.23 10.72
CA LEU A 216 12.58 3.08 11.60
C LEU A 216 12.64 1.81 10.74
N GLY A 217 13.48 0.86 11.12
CA GLY A 217 13.58 -0.42 10.42
C GLY A 217 14.33 -1.46 11.26
N ASP A 218 14.26 -2.71 10.83
CA ASP A 218 14.96 -3.82 11.45
C ASP A 218 16.44 -3.91 11.01
N ASP A 219 17.10 -5.04 11.28
CA ASP A 219 18.52 -5.28 10.97
C ASP A 219 18.78 -5.41 9.46
N LEU A 220 17.76 -5.67 8.65
CA LEU A 220 17.87 -5.68 7.20
C LEU A 220 18.30 -4.30 6.68
N TYR A 221 17.74 -3.25 7.26
CA TYR A 221 18.03 -1.85 6.92
C TYR A 221 19.31 -1.30 7.58
N ALA A 222 19.82 -1.94 8.63
CA ALA A 222 21.02 -1.53 9.36
C ALA A 222 22.33 -1.82 8.60
N LYS A 223 22.35 -1.53 7.29
CA LYS A 223 23.50 -1.69 6.42
C LYS A 223 24.10 -0.35 6.06
N HIS A 224 25.41 -0.19 6.25
CA HIS A 224 26.11 1.06 6.01
C HIS A 224 25.74 1.75 4.68
N PRO A 225 25.70 1.07 3.51
CA PRO A 225 25.34 1.75 2.27
C PRO A 225 23.94 2.35 2.28
N PHE A 226 22.95 1.65 2.89
CA PHE A 226 21.59 2.16 2.99
C PHE A 226 21.48 3.32 3.99
N CYS A 227 22.19 3.25 5.13
CA CYS A 227 22.26 4.34 6.07
C CYS A 227 22.83 5.63 5.44
N CYS A 228 23.88 5.49 4.60
CA CYS A 228 24.43 6.62 3.84
C CYS A 228 23.39 7.19 2.86
N ASP A 229 22.69 6.33 2.11
CA ASP A 229 21.64 6.77 1.17
C ASP A 229 20.54 7.55 1.90
N VAL A 230 20.05 7.04 3.04
CA VAL A 230 19.03 7.66 3.89
C VAL A 230 19.47 9.05 4.35
N SER A 231 20.67 9.15 4.93
CA SER A 231 21.22 10.44 5.39
C SER A 231 21.42 11.44 4.27
N THR A 232 21.95 11.00 3.14
CA THR A 232 22.19 11.85 1.95
C THR A 232 20.87 12.40 1.41
N LYS A 233 19.77 11.66 1.52
CA LYS A 233 18.43 12.11 1.13
C LYS A 233 17.79 13.05 2.14
N GLY A 234 18.37 13.26 3.30
CA GLY A 234 17.87 14.18 4.34
C GLY A 234 16.92 13.55 5.36
N PHE A 235 16.87 12.23 5.42
CA PHE A 235 16.17 11.52 6.50
C PHE A 235 17.10 11.28 7.69
N HIS A 236 16.53 11.24 8.88
CA HIS A 236 17.14 10.58 10.04
C HIS A 236 16.75 9.09 10.04
N TYR A 237 17.47 8.27 10.79
CA TYR A 237 17.10 6.85 10.91
C TYR A 237 17.43 6.28 12.29
N ILE A 238 16.67 5.24 12.66
CA ILE A 238 16.91 4.35 13.80
C ILE A 238 16.68 2.94 13.26
N PHE A 239 17.77 2.20 13.00
CA PHE A 239 17.71 0.82 12.54
C PHE A 239 18.25 -0.10 13.63
N VAL A 240 17.49 -1.14 13.98
CA VAL A 240 17.87 -2.10 15.01
C VAL A 240 18.91 -3.05 14.43
N ASN A 241 20.07 -3.15 15.09
CA ASN A 241 21.08 -4.13 14.74
C ASN A 241 21.05 -5.29 15.74
N ILE A 242 20.50 -6.43 15.34
CA ILE A 242 20.36 -7.62 16.19
C ILE A 242 21.67 -8.44 16.25
N ARG A 243 22.60 -8.20 15.34
CA ARG A 243 23.90 -8.91 15.35
C ARG A 243 24.86 -8.27 16.34
N PRO A 244 25.55 -9.06 17.21
CA PRO A 244 26.58 -8.53 18.05
C PRO A 244 27.62 -7.81 17.16
N THR A 245 27.85 -6.57 17.47
CA THR A 245 28.64 -5.61 16.74
C THR A 245 29.98 -6.15 16.28
N ARG A 246 30.20 -6.26 14.96
CA ARG A 246 31.53 -5.96 14.46
C ARG A 246 31.70 -4.45 14.64
N VAL A 247 32.52 -4.08 15.61
CA VAL A 247 32.94 -2.68 15.80
C VAL A 247 33.56 -2.25 14.46
N TRP A 248 32.99 -1.25 13.85
CA TRP A 248 33.59 -0.62 12.68
C TRP A 248 34.74 0.26 13.22
N ASN A 249 35.98 -0.21 13.03
CA ASN A 249 37.19 0.60 13.18
C ASN A 249 37.42 1.45 11.94
#